data_39e5123e6e966ef15e31d4957626067c
#
_entry.id   39e5123e6e966ef15e31d4957626067c
#
_cell.length_a   1.000
_cell.length_b   1.000
_cell.length_c   1.000
_cell.angle_alpha   90.00
_cell.angle_beta   90.00
_cell.angle_gamma   90.00
#
_symmetry.space_group_name_H-M   'P 1'
#
loop_
_entity.id
_entity.type
_entity.pdbx_description
1 polymer ?
#
loop_
_entity_poly.entity_id
_entity_poly.type
_entity_poly.pdbx_seq_one_letter_code
_entity_poly.pdbx_strand_id
1 'polypeptide(L)'
;TDLAAAGLDLRMVNLGGGFPVKYRDDVPEIDRFATAISHAMTEHFGNALPEMLVEPGRYIVGAAGVVRSEVVLVSRRGREDGPRWVYLDIGRFGGLAETEGEAIRYAIRTARDGSPTGPIALAGPTCDGADIMYEKTAYELPLGLQSGEQIDLLSTGAYVSTYCSTRFNGFKPLAEHYI
;
A
#
# COMPACT_ATOMS: atom_id res chain seq x y z
N THR A 1 18.08 1.38 32.13
CA THR A 1 18.19 2.19 30.91
C THR A 1 19.07 3.42 31.16
N ASP A 2 19.72 3.95 30.15
CA ASP A 2 20.56 5.17 30.22
C ASP A 2 19.78 6.38 30.75
N LEU A 3 18.49 6.44 30.44
CA LEU A 3 17.58 7.49 30.92
C LEU A 3 17.38 7.42 32.43
N ALA A 4 17.18 6.22 32.98
CA ALA A 4 17.05 6.04 34.43
C ALA A 4 18.37 6.41 35.16
N ALA A 5 19.52 6.07 34.56
CA ALA A 5 20.84 6.47 35.08
C ALA A 5 21.04 8.00 35.05
N ALA A 6 20.38 8.68 34.11
CA ALA A 6 20.34 10.15 34.02
C ALA A 6 19.31 10.79 34.96
N GLY A 7 18.60 10.02 35.78
CA GLY A 7 17.58 10.52 36.71
C GLY A 7 16.25 10.88 36.04
N LEU A 8 16.01 10.37 34.83
CA LEU A 8 14.76 10.59 34.09
C LEU A 8 13.81 9.42 34.32
N ASP A 9 12.64 9.71 34.88
CA ASP A 9 11.56 8.76 35.10
C ASP A 9 10.50 8.94 34.00
N LEU A 10 10.34 7.91 33.17
CA LEU A 10 9.38 7.94 32.07
C LEU A 10 8.00 7.47 32.55
N ARG A 11 7.03 8.38 32.49
CA ARG A 11 5.64 8.03 32.79
C ARG A 11 4.91 7.42 31.62
N MET A 12 5.35 7.68 30.37
CA MET A 12 4.74 7.19 29.14
C MET A 12 5.80 6.90 28.08
N VAL A 13 5.57 5.86 27.29
CA VAL A 13 6.31 5.55 26.06
C VAL A 13 5.32 5.46 24.91
N ASN A 14 5.48 6.33 23.92
CA ASN A 14 4.76 6.24 22.65
C ASN A 14 5.60 5.39 21.68
N LEU A 15 5.09 4.24 21.30
CA LEU A 15 5.73 3.30 20.36
C LEU A 15 5.51 3.68 18.89
N GLY A 16 4.69 4.70 18.64
CA GLY A 16 4.37 5.15 17.28
C GLY A 16 3.47 4.18 16.53
N GLY A 17 3.55 4.27 15.21
CA GLY A 17 2.79 3.45 14.28
C GLY A 17 3.63 2.37 13.60
N GLY A 18 3.35 2.13 12.28
CA GLY A 18 4.11 1.17 11.48
C GLY A 18 3.62 -0.27 11.57
N PHE A 19 2.53 -0.54 12.29
CA PHE A 19 1.91 -1.86 12.27
C PHE A 19 1.42 -2.18 10.86
N PRO A 20 1.84 -3.35 10.29
CA PRO A 20 1.59 -3.65 8.89
C PRO A 20 0.16 -4.07 8.61
N VAL A 21 -0.26 -3.90 7.37
CA VAL A 21 -1.42 -4.56 6.77
C VAL A 21 -0.94 -5.47 5.64
N LYS A 22 -1.65 -6.56 5.40
CA LYS A 22 -1.34 -7.45 4.29
C LYS A 22 -1.71 -6.79 2.96
N TYR A 23 -0.73 -6.71 2.06
CA TYR A 23 -0.92 -6.32 0.68
C TYR A 23 -0.89 -7.56 -0.23
N ARG A 24 0.26 -7.97 -0.71
CA ARG A 24 0.48 -9.21 -1.47
C ARG A 24 1.13 -10.28 -0.62
N ASP A 25 2.18 -9.88 0.10
CA ASP A 25 2.97 -10.79 0.90
C ASP A 25 2.35 -10.93 2.29
N ASP A 26 2.51 -12.09 2.91
CA ASP A 26 2.05 -12.32 4.26
C ASP A 26 2.83 -11.46 5.25
N VAL A 27 2.12 -10.96 6.25
CA VAL A 27 2.69 -10.23 7.37
C VAL A 27 2.43 -11.00 8.67
N PRO A 28 3.30 -10.86 9.68
CA PRO A 28 3.06 -11.49 10.97
C PRO A 28 1.74 -11.02 11.58
N GLU A 29 1.05 -11.93 12.25
CA GLU A 29 -0.15 -11.59 13.02
C GLU A 29 0.15 -10.59 14.14
N ILE A 30 -0.82 -9.76 14.49
CA ILE A 30 -0.68 -8.67 15.47
C ILE A 30 -0.18 -9.17 16.84
N ASP A 31 -0.55 -10.38 17.23
CA ASP A 31 -0.15 -10.98 18.50
C ASP A 31 1.37 -11.15 18.61
N ARG A 32 2.07 -11.36 17.50
CA ARG A 32 3.54 -11.43 17.50
C ARG A 32 4.17 -10.08 17.81
N PHE A 33 3.59 -9.00 17.30
CA PHE A 33 4.02 -7.64 17.63
C PHE A 33 3.73 -7.32 19.09
N ALA A 34 2.53 -7.64 19.58
CA ALA A 34 2.15 -7.44 20.98
C ALA A 34 3.09 -8.20 21.92
N THR A 35 3.42 -9.45 21.60
CA THR A 35 4.36 -10.27 22.40
C THR A 35 5.76 -9.65 22.41
N ALA A 36 6.28 -9.25 21.27
CA ALA A 36 7.61 -8.65 21.17
C ALA A 36 7.69 -7.32 21.94
N ILE A 37 6.67 -6.48 21.82
CA ILE A 37 6.56 -5.22 22.56
C ILE A 37 6.52 -5.48 24.06
N SER A 38 5.65 -6.39 24.53
CA SER A 38 5.51 -6.72 25.95
C SER A 38 6.82 -7.25 26.52
N HIS A 39 7.52 -8.11 25.77
CA HIS A 39 8.83 -8.62 26.17
C HIS A 39 9.85 -7.48 26.32
N ALA A 40 9.99 -6.64 25.32
CA ALA A 40 10.93 -5.51 25.34
C ALA A 40 10.61 -4.51 26.48
N MET A 41 9.33 -4.21 26.71
CA MET A 41 8.91 -3.33 27.80
C MET A 41 9.28 -3.94 29.17
N THR A 42 9.03 -5.23 29.36
CA THR A 42 9.40 -5.92 30.62
C THR A 42 10.91 -5.98 30.80
N GLU A 43 11.67 -6.25 29.74
CA GLU A 43 13.13 -6.29 29.78
C GLU A 43 13.74 -4.94 30.21
N HIS A 44 13.20 -3.84 29.69
CA HIS A 44 13.77 -2.52 29.92
C HIS A 44 13.23 -1.77 31.14
N PHE A 45 12.00 -2.05 31.56
CA PHE A 45 11.33 -1.34 32.66
C PHE A 45 11.01 -2.24 33.87
N GLY A 46 11.17 -3.57 33.76
CA GLY A 46 10.88 -4.50 34.83
C GLY A 46 9.42 -4.41 35.28
N ASN A 47 9.21 -4.24 36.59
CA ASN A 47 7.86 -4.11 37.15
C ASN A 47 7.33 -2.67 37.16
N ALA A 48 8.15 -1.67 36.79
CA ALA A 48 7.77 -0.25 36.74
C ALA A 48 7.43 0.17 35.29
N LEU A 49 6.47 -0.52 34.69
CA LEU A 49 6.05 -0.26 33.31
C LEU A 49 5.41 1.12 33.19
N PRO A 50 5.91 1.97 32.26
CA PRO A 50 5.24 3.23 31.94
C PRO A 50 3.93 2.95 31.18
N GLU A 51 3.08 3.97 31.10
CA GLU A 51 1.92 3.94 30.20
C GLU A 51 2.39 3.76 28.75
N MET A 52 1.72 2.89 27.98
CA MET A 52 2.03 2.66 26.57
C MET A 52 0.99 3.31 25.66
N LEU A 53 1.46 3.99 24.63
CA LEU A 53 0.65 4.53 23.55
C LEU A 53 1.13 3.95 22.22
N VAL A 54 0.19 3.63 21.34
CA VAL A 54 0.46 3.19 19.96
C VAL A 54 -0.40 3.95 18.97
N GLU A 55 0.08 4.06 17.73
CA GLU A 55 -0.58 4.83 16.65
C GLU A 55 -0.79 3.92 15.41
N PRO A 56 -1.61 2.87 15.49
CA PRO A 56 -1.69 1.79 14.48
C PRO A 56 -2.54 2.16 13.26
N GLY A 57 -2.43 3.38 12.71
CA GLY A 57 -3.30 3.92 11.67
C GLY A 57 -3.49 2.98 10.47
N ARG A 58 -2.42 2.62 9.78
CA ARG A 58 -2.47 1.71 8.63
C ARG A 58 -3.10 0.35 8.96
N TYR A 59 -2.75 -0.23 10.09
CA TYR A 59 -3.27 -1.52 10.51
C TYR A 59 -4.80 -1.50 10.69
N ILE A 60 -5.34 -0.41 11.24
CA ILE A 60 -6.78 -0.29 11.51
C ILE A 60 -7.58 -0.13 10.21
N VAL A 61 -7.14 0.74 9.29
CA VAL A 61 -7.96 1.13 8.15
C VAL A 61 -7.51 0.54 6.82
N GLY A 62 -6.28 0.05 6.71
CA GLY A 62 -5.71 -0.35 5.43
C GLY A 62 -6.56 -1.38 4.68
N ALA A 63 -6.97 -2.44 5.35
CA ALA A 63 -7.76 -3.52 4.75
C ALA A 63 -9.22 -3.12 4.44
N ALA A 64 -9.70 -1.99 4.98
CA ALA A 64 -11.08 -1.54 4.78
C ALA A 64 -11.31 -0.84 3.44
N GLY A 65 -10.23 -0.41 2.75
CA GLY A 65 -10.34 0.31 1.50
C GLY A 65 -10.15 -0.57 0.27
N VAL A 66 -10.91 -0.25 -0.78
CA VAL A 66 -10.74 -0.81 -2.13
C VAL A 66 -10.80 0.36 -3.12
N VAL A 67 -9.77 0.49 -3.94
CA VAL A 67 -9.78 1.40 -5.09
C VAL A 67 -10.20 0.63 -6.32
N ARG A 68 -11.32 1.03 -6.94
CA ARG A 68 -11.76 0.53 -8.23
C ARG A 68 -11.26 1.45 -9.34
N SER A 69 -10.64 0.87 -10.35
CA SER A 69 -10.06 1.59 -11.47
C SER A 69 -10.43 0.91 -12.79
N GLU A 70 -10.56 1.72 -13.84
CA GLU A 70 -10.74 1.23 -15.20
C GLU A 70 -9.38 1.00 -15.88
N VAL A 71 -9.27 -0.09 -16.61
CA VAL A 71 -8.18 -0.34 -17.55
C VAL A 71 -8.42 0.49 -18.81
N VAL A 72 -7.75 1.62 -18.94
CA VAL A 72 -7.92 2.52 -20.08
C VAL A 72 -7.31 1.93 -21.35
N LEU A 73 -6.13 1.33 -21.23
CA LEU A 73 -5.40 0.76 -22.35
C LEU A 73 -4.55 -0.43 -21.92
N VAL A 74 -4.54 -1.46 -22.74
CA VAL A 74 -3.53 -2.53 -22.68
C VAL A 74 -2.70 -2.49 -23.97
N SER A 75 -1.40 -2.31 -23.86
CA SER A 75 -0.50 -2.23 -25.01
C SER A 75 0.78 -3.04 -24.80
N ARG A 76 1.51 -3.30 -25.86
CA ARG A 76 2.86 -3.84 -25.85
C ARG A 76 3.82 -2.78 -26.37
N ARG A 77 4.91 -2.53 -25.68
CA ARG A 77 5.98 -1.64 -26.11
C ARG A 77 7.20 -2.46 -26.45
N GLY A 78 7.70 -2.35 -27.68
CA GLY A 78 8.94 -2.99 -28.09
C GLY A 78 8.81 -4.49 -28.40
N ARG A 79 9.63 -5.32 -27.75
CA ARG A 79 9.73 -6.76 -28.06
C ARG A 79 8.48 -7.55 -27.69
N GLU A 80 8.17 -8.59 -28.44
CA GLU A 80 7.00 -9.47 -28.20
C GLU A 80 7.04 -10.16 -26.83
N ASP A 81 8.24 -10.37 -26.29
CA ASP A 81 8.50 -11.02 -24.99
C ASP A 81 8.56 -10.04 -23.79
N GLY A 82 8.41 -8.73 -24.06
CA GLY A 82 8.38 -7.72 -23.01
C GLY A 82 7.06 -7.70 -22.22
N PRO A 83 7.02 -7.01 -21.06
CA PRO A 83 5.81 -6.87 -20.27
C PRO A 83 4.72 -6.11 -21.06
N ARG A 84 3.47 -6.48 -20.84
CA ARG A 84 2.34 -5.68 -21.30
C ARG A 84 2.23 -4.42 -20.44
N TRP A 85 1.95 -3.30 -21.06
CA TRP A 85 1.65 -2.05 -20.36
C TRP A 85 0.15 -1.97 -20.13
N VAL A 86 -0.23 -1.87 -18.86
CA VAL A 86 -1.61 -1.68 -18.44
C VAL A 86 -1.74 -0.27 -17.88
N TYR A 87 -2.51 0.56 -18.57
CA TYR A 87 -2.78 1.94 -18.18
C TYR A 87 -4.11 2.01 -17.46
N LEU A 88 -4.11 2.63 -16.30
CA LEU A 88 -5.29 2.82 -15.46
C LEU A 88 -5.77 4.27 -15.53
N ASP A 89 -7.00 4.52 -15.12
CA ASP A 89 -7.54 5.86 -14.89
C ASP A 89 -7.11 6.47 -13.55
N ILE A 90 -6.37 5.74 -12.74
CA ILE A 90 -5.71 6.19 -11.51
C ILE A 90 -4.22 5.87 -11.57
N GLY A 91 -3.42 6.67 -10.88
CA GLY A 91 -1.97 6.44 -10.74
C GLY A 91 -1.43 7.00 -9.44
N ARG A 92 -0.10 7.14 -9.39
CA ARG A 92 0.60 7.63 -8.19
C ARG A 92 0.09 8.99 -7.73
N PHE A 93 -0.15 9.90 -8.66
CA PHE A 93 -0.62 11.25 -8.34
C PHE A 93 -2.08 11.28 -7.92
N GLY A 94 -2.90 10.34 -8.41
CA GLY A 94 -4.33 10.29 -8.15
C GLY A 94 -4.74 9.60 -6.85
N GLY A 95 -3.79 8.98 -6.14
CA GLY A 95 -4.07 8.29 -4.87
C GLY A 95 -3.15 7.11 -4.55
N LEU A 96 -2.35 6.64 -5.52
CA LEU A 96 -1.46 5.50 -5.32
C LEU A 96 0.00 5.94 -5.09
N ALA A 97 0.21 7.04 -4.37
CA ALA A 97 1.53 7.64 -4.15
C ALA A 97 2.52 6.67 -3.47
N GLU A 98 2.05 5.79 -2.61
CA GLU A 98 2.91 4.81 -1.93
C GLU A 98 3.43 3.68 -2.85
N THR A 99 3.02 3.64 -4.10
CA THR A 99 3.65 2.79 -5.12
C THR A 99 5.01 3.34 -5.59
N GLU A 100 5.42 4.51 -5.10
CA GLU A 100 6.73 5.07 -5.39
C GLU A 100 7.85 4.10 -5.01
N GLY A 101 8.78 3.87 -5.95
CA GLY A 101 9.83 2.88 -5.77
C GLY A 101 9.33 1.45 -5.60
N GLU A 102 8.04 1.20 -5.87
CA GLU A 102 7.34 -0.07 -5.64
C GLU A 102 7.29 -0.47 -4.16
N ALA A 103 7.30 0.53 -3.26
CA ALA A 103 7.32 0.31 -1.81
C ALA A 103 6.06 -0.43 -1.34
N ILE A 104 4.88 -0.03 -1.83
CA ILE A 104 3.63 -0.77 -1.61
C ILE A 104 3.19 -1.42 -2.92
N ARG A 105 3.02 -2.73 -2.90
CA ARG A 105 2.49 -3.51 -4.01
C ARG A 105 1.12 -4.04 -3.65
N TYR A 106 0.09 -3.29 -4.07
CA TYR A 106 -1.30 -3.67 -3.82
C TYR A 106 -1.66 -4.98 -4.49
N ALA A 107 -2.44 -5.82 -3.82
CA ALA A 107 -3.08 -6.95 -4.47
C ALA A 107 -4.17 -6.42 -5.42
N ILE A 108 -4.18 -6.90 -6.64
CA ILE A 108 -5.14 -6.51 -7.67
C ILE A 108 -6.06 -7.69 -7.95
N ARG A 109 -7.36 -7.44 -7.92
CA ARG A 109 -8.41 -8.38 -8.27
C ARG A 109 -9.06 -7.93 -9.58
N THR A 110 -9.36 -8.90 -10.44
CA THR A 110 -10.01 -8.70 -11.74
C THR A 110 -11.16 -9.68 -11.92
N ALA A 111 -12.02 -9.42 -12.89
CA ALA A 111 -13.05 -10.37 -13.27
C ALA A 111 -12.48 -11.65 -13.95
N ARG A 112 -11.18 -11.66 -14.25
CA ARG A 112 -10.48 -12.78 -14.94
C ARG A 112 -9.52 -13.54 -14.01
N ASP A 113 -9.62 -13.34 -12.71
CA ASP A 113 -8.78 -14.07 -11.75
C ASP A 113 -8.95 -15.58 -11.91
N GLY A 114 -7.83 -16.31 -11.77
CA GLY A 114 -7.77 -17.75 -12.02
C GLY A 114 -7.47 -18.15 -13.48
N SER A 115 -7.45 -17.20 -14.43
CA SER A 115 -6.98 -17.44 -15.79
C SER A 115 -5.46 -17.29 -15.91
N PRO A 116 -4.83 -17.77 -17.00
CA PRO A 116 -3.39 -17.61 -17.21
C PRO A 116 -2.94 -16.16 -17.11
N THR A 117 -1.85 -15.93 -16.38
CA THR A 117 -1.27 -14.61 -16.13
C THR A 117 0.01 -14.38 -16.95
N GLY A 118 0.47 -13.15 -16.97
CA GLY A 118 1.74 -12.79 -17.58
C GLY A 118 2.20 -11.42 -17.11
N PRO A 119 3.49 -11.11 -17.33
CA PRO A 119 4.12 -9.90 -16.79
C PRO A 119 3.51 -8.63 -17.34
N ILE A 120 3.38 -7.62 -16.46
CA ILE A 120 2.88 -6.29 -16.80
C ILE A 120 3.79 -5.19 -16.25
N ALA A 121 3.72 -4.02 -16.89
CA ALA A 121 4.05 -2.74 -16.28
C ALA A 121 2.74 -1.97 -16.06
N LEU A 122 2.56 -1.41 -14.88
CA LEU A 122 1.34 -0.69 -14.50
C LEU A 122 1.61 0.82 -14.47
N ALA A 123 0.81 1.60 -15.17
CA ALA A 123 0.97 3.04 -15.28
C ALA A 123 -0.34 3.80 -15.07
N GLY A 124 -0.23 5.00 -14.50
CA GLY A 124 -1.35 5.92 -14.35
C GLY A 124 -1.60 6.80 -15.58
N PRO A 125 -2.59 7.70 -15.51
CA PRO A 125 -3.10 8.44 -16.67
C PRO A 125 -2.37 9.75 -16.93
N THR A 126 -1.45 10.21 -16.10
CA THR A 126 -1.00 11.60 -16.09
C THR A 126 0.02 11.97 -17.17
N CYS A 127 0.46 11.02 -17.98
CA CYS A 127 1.54 11.19 -18.97
C CYS A 127 2.90 11.60 -18.37
N ASP A 128 3.05 11.58 -17.05
CA ASP A 128 4.31 11.81 -16.38
C ASP A 128 5.08 10.48 -16.26
N GLY A 129 6.39 10.50 -16.52
CA GLY A 129 7.23 9.32 -16.40
C GLY A 129 7.32 8.75 -14.98
N ALA A 130 7.02 9.58 -13.97
CA ALA A 130 6.92 9.13 -12.59
C ALA A 130 5.60 8.41 -12.27
N ASP A 131 4.61 8.43 -13.15
CA ASP A 131 3.32 7.77 -12.95
C ASP A 131 3.34 6.28 -13.36
N ILE A 132 4.50 5.65 -13.27
CA ILE A 132 4.67 4.21 -13.44
C ILE A 132 4.72 3.58 -12.04
N MET A 133 3.79 2.66 -11.77
CA MET A 133 3.62 2.07 -10.45
C MET A 133 4.41 0.78 -10.29
N TYR A 134 4.30 -0.16 -11.24
CA TYR A 134 4.99 -1.44 -11.22
C TYR A 134 5.65 -1.70 -12.57
N GLU A 135 6.96 -1.71 -12.61
CA GLU A 135 7.78 -1.95 -13.80
C GLU A 135 9.02 -2.81 -13.48
N LYS A 136 9.62 -2.57 -12.32
CA LYS A 136 10.93 -3.16 -11.94
C LYS A 136 10.79 -4.54 -11.33
N THR A 137 9.77 -4.74 -10.50
CA THR A 137 9.47 -6.03 -9.88
C THR A 137 8.39 -6.71 -10.69
N ALA A 138 8.58 -7.99 -11.01
CA ALA A 138 7.61 -8.76 -11.77
C ALA A 138 6.23 -8.70 -11.11
N TYR A 139 5.28 -8.09 -11.80
CA TYR A 139 3.87 -8.10 -11.46
C TYR A 139 3.11 -8.76 -12.60
N GLU A 140 2.19 -9.64 -12.27
CA GLU A 140 1.44 -10.39 -13.27
C GLU A 140 -0.05 -10.10 -13.16
N LEU A 141 -0.69 -9.96 -14.31
CA LEU A 141 -2.15 -9.87 -14.43
C LEU A 141 -2.64 -10.84 -15.52
N PRO A 142 -3.94 -11.22 -15.50
CA PRO A 142 -4.52 -12.12 -16.49
C PRO A 142 -4.19 -11.69 -17.93
N LEU A 143 -3.76 -12.64 -18.74
CA LEU A 143 -3.41 -12.40 -20.15
C LEU A 143 -4.58 -11.87 -20.97
N GLY A 144 -5.80 -12.26 -20.61
CA GLY A 144 -7.03 -11.84 -21.26
C GLY A 144 -7.55 -10.46 -20.82
N LEU A 145 -6.86 -9.73 -19.92
CA LEU A 145 -7.28 -8.41 -19.48
C LEU A 145 -7.34 -7.42 -20.64
N GLN A 146 -8.43 -6.65 -20.74
CA GLN A 146 -8.71 -5.75 -21.86
C GLN A 146 -9.06 -4.35 -21.40
N SER A 147 -8.90 -3.37 -22.30
CA SER A 147 -9.37 -2.00 -22.10
C SER A 147 -10.88 -1.97 -21.86
N GLY A 148 -11.32 -1.09 -20.96
CA GLY A 148 -12.70 -0.98 -20.48
C GLY A 148 -13.07 -1.91 -19.32
N GLU A 149 -12.21 -2.86 -18.97
CA GLU A 149 -12.45 -3.71 -17.79
C GLU A 149 -12.06 -2.97 -16.50
N GLN A 150 -12.71 -3.36 -15.41
CA GLN A 150 -12.42 -2.82 -14.09
C GLN A 150 -11.52 -3.76 -13.31
N ILE A 151 -10.65 -3.16 -12.50
CA ILE A 151 -9.82 -3.85 -11.52
C ILE A 151 -10.03 -3.24 -10.15
N ASP A 152 -9.86 -4.04 -9.10
CA ASP A 152 -9.91 -3.62 -7.71
C ASP A 152 -8.52 -3.73 -7.10
N LEU A 153 -7.97 -2.61 -6.62
CA LEU A 153 -6.78 -2.61 -5.79
C LEU A 153 -7.21 -2.73 -4.33
N LEU A 154 -6.77 -3.79 -3.67
CA LEU A 154 -7.19 -4.14 -2.32
C LEU A 154 -6.28 -3.50 -1.26
N SER A 155 -6.78 -3.40 -0.03
CA SER A 155 -6.06 -2.84 1.12
C SER A 155 -5.64 -1.37 0.92
N THR A 156 -6.48 -0.58 0.31
CA THR A 156 -6.23 0.83 -0.03
C THR A 156 -6.88 1.82 0.96
N GLY A 157 -7.19 1.39 2.20
CA GLY A 157 -7.84 2.24 3.20
C GLY A 157 -6.92 3.27 3.88
N ALA A 158 -5.60 3.18 3.66
CA ALA A 158 -4.64 4.09 4.27
C ALA A 158 -3.81 4.81 3.21
N TYR A 159 -3.61 6.13 3.37
CA TYR A 159 -2.71 6.95 2.56
C TYR A 159 -2.99 6.89 1.05
N VAL A 160 -4.25 6.93 0.67
CA VAL A 160 -4.71 6.95 -0.72
C VAL A 160 -5.28 8.33 -1.05
N SER A 161 -6.55 8.60 -0.80
CA SER A 161 -7.17 9.91 -1.07
C SER A 161 -6.56 11.03 -0.22
N THR A 162 -6.13 10.73 0.99
CA THR A 162 -5.47 11.69 1.91
C THR A 162 -4.01 11.99 1.54
N TYR A 163 -3.43 11.25 0.62
CA TYR A 163 -2.03 11.39 0.20
C TYR A 163 -1.92 11.36 -1.32
N CYS A 164 -2.52 12.36 -1.96
CA CYS A 164 -2.53 12.51 -3.42
C CYS A 164 -2.22 13.94 -3.85
N SER A 165 -1.80 14.09 -5.11
CA SER A 165 -1.56 15.39 -5.74
C SER A 165 -2.85 15.85 -6.40
N THR A 166 -3.68 16.56 -5.65
CA THR A 166 -4.99 17.02 -6.11
C THR A 166 -4.89 17.84 -7.39
N ARG A 167 -5.61 17.43 -8.42
CA ARG A 167 -5.69 18.09 -9.76
C ARG A 167 -4.38 18.15 -10.54
N PHE A 168 -3.40 17.30 -10.22
CA PHE A 168 -2.21 17.19 -11.03
C PHE A 168 -2.58 16.86 -12.50
N ASN A 169 -2.01 17.59 -13.44
CA ASN A 169 -2.31 17.52 -14.88
C ASN A 169 -3.80 17.57 -15.23
N GLY A 170 -4.63 18.21 -14.39
CA GLY A 170 -6.06 18.40 -14.63
C GLY A 170 -6.97 17.25 -14.22
N PHE A 171 -6.42 16.15 -13.69
CA PHE A 171 -7.23 15.02 -13.22
C PHE A 171 -8.00 15.39 -11.96
N LYS A 172 -9.24 14.89 -11.89
CA LYS A 172 -10.10 15.10 -10.72
C LYS A 172 -9.56 14.32 -9.51
N PRO A 173 -9.84 14.80 -8.29
CA PRO A 173 -9.62 14.01 -7.08
C PRO A 173 -10.34 12.66 -7.15
N LEU A 174 -9.78 11.66 -6.46
CA LEU A 174 -10.41 10.36 -6.29
C LEU A 174 -11.79 10.53 -5.64
N ALA A 175 -12.82 9.89 -6.22
CA ALA A 175 -14.14 9.85 -5.61
C ALA A 175 -14.15 8.83 -4.46
N GLU A 176 -14.76 9.19 -3.34
CA GLU A 176 -14.87 8.33 -2.17
C GLU A 176 -16.32 7.94 -1.92
N HIS A 177 -16.54 6.67 -1.60
CA HIS A 177 -17.83 6.11 -1.23
C HIS A 177 -17.68 5.31 0.06
N TYR A 178 -18.53 5.59 1.02
CA TYR A 178 -18.56 4.91 2.32
C TYR A 178 -19.76 3.96 2.33
N ILE A 179 -19.52 2.70 2.71
CA ILE A 179 -20.52 1.63 2.74
C ILE A 179 -20.57 0.95 4.12
#